data_df966a9903d7b05cd7f59fdafcbaf9ef
#
_entry.id   df966a9903d7b05cd7f59fdafcbaf9ef
#
_cell.length_a   1.000
_cell.length_b   1.000
_cell.length_c   1.000
_cell.angle_alpha   90.00
_cell.angle_beta   90.00
_cell.angle_gamma   90.00
#
_symmetry.space_group_name_H-M   'P 1'
#
loop_
_entity.id
_entity.type
_entity.pdbx_description
1 polymer ?
#
loop_
_entity_poly.entity_id
_entity_poly.type
_entity_poly.pdbx_seq_one_letter_code
_entity_poly.pdbx_strand_id
1 'polypeptide(L)' 'MLEMRPDCERCGTDLPAHISGAFICSFECTFCAECADHMDERCPNCGGELIDRPTRSKKLLEKYPASTTRKFTP' A
#
# COMPACT_ATOMS: atom_id res chain seq x y z
N MET A 1 1.04 -2.46 14.13
CA MET A 1 2.02 -2.52 13.03
C MET A 1 1.28 -2.56 11.70
N LEU A 2 1.84 -1.95 10.65
CA LEU A 2 1.18 -1.93 9.35
C LEU A 2 1.09 -3.35 8.75
N GLU A 3 -0.02 -3.61 8.05
CA GLU A 3 -0.24 -4.91 7.41
C GLU A 3 0.71 -5.16 6.25
N MET A 4 1.15 -4.10 5.58
CA MET A 4 1.96 -4.16 4.36
C MET A 4 1.22 -4.95 3.27
N ARG A 5 0.10 -4.41 2.83
CA ARG A 5 -0.73 -5.04 1.79
C ARG A 5 0.05 -5.19 0.49
N PRO A 6 -0.12 -6.31 -0.22
CA PRO A 6 0.75 -6.66 -1.34
C PRO A 6 0.42 -5.99 -2.68
N ASP A 7 -0.71 -5.32 -2.80
CA ASP A 7 -1.15 -4.80 -4.09
C ASP A 7 -1.81 -3.43 -4.01
N CYS A 8 -1.85 -2.76 -5.16
CA CYS A 8 -2.60 -1.52 -5.32
C CYS A 8 -4.08 -1.86 -5.43
N GLU A 9 -4.91 -1.26 -4.58
CA GLU A 9 -6.35 -1.56 -4.57
C GLU A 9 -7.08 -1.02 -5.80
N ARG A 10 -6.45 -0.13 -6.57
CA ARG A 10 -7.05 0.45 -7.76
C ARG A 10 -6.66 -0.26 -9.06
N CYS A 11 -5.40 -0.67 -9.20
CA CYS A 11 -4.92 -1.25 -10.46
C CYS A 11 -4.33 -2.66 -10.31
N GLY A 12 -4.12 -3.15 -9.09
CA GLY A 12 -3.61 -4.49 -8.85
C GLY A 12 -2.11 -4.66 -8.96
N THR A 13 -1.37 -3.57 -9.19
CA THR A 13 0.09 -3.62 -9.26
C THR A 13 0.68 -4.16 -7.97
N ASP A 14 1.68 -5.02 -8.07
CA ASP A 14 2.37 -5.55 -6.89
C ASP A 14 3.14 -4.45 -6.16
N LEU A 15 3.01 -4.43 -4.85
CA LEU A 15 3.66 -3.43 -3.99
C LEU A 15 4.44 -4.14 -2.88
N PRO A 16 5.62 -4.69 -3.21
CA PRO A 16 6.43 -5.41 -2.22
C PRO A 16 6.77 -4.54 -1.03
N ALA A 17 6.71 -5.12 0.18
CA ALA A 17 6.88 -4.37 1.42
C ALA A 17 8.28 -3.78 1.61
N HIS A 18 9.29 -4.33 0.95
CA HIS A 18 10.66 -3.86 1.08
C HIS A 18 11.04 -2.79 0.06
N ILE A 19 10.12 -2.45 -0.86
CA ILE A 19 10.36 -1.47 -1.93
C ILE A 19 9.46 -0.26 -1.72
N SER A 20 10.03 0.94 -1.93
CA SER A 20 9.25 2.18 -1.84
C SER A 20 8.30 2.32 -3.02
N GLY A 21 7.35 3.23 -2.93
CA GLY A 21 6.41 3.51 -4.02
C GLY A 21 4.96 3.18 -3.71
N ALA A 22 4.69 2.67 -2.51
CA ALA A 22 3.31 2.44 -2.07
C ALA A 22 2.84 3.64 -1.24
N PHE A 23 1.56 3.95 -1.35
CA PHE A 23 0.91 5.02 -0.59
C PHE A 23 -0.23 4.45 0.23
N ILE A 24 -0.42 4.96 1.42
CA ILE A 24 -1.46 4.48 2.34
C ILE A 24 -2.21 5.64 2.97
N CYS A 25 -3.48 5.38 3.32
CA CYS A 25 -4.27 6.29 4.14
C CYS A 25 -4.22 5.82 5.60
N SER A 26 -4.96 6.49 6.49
CA SER A 26 -4.96 6.13 7.91
C SER A 26 -5.58 4.74 8.18
N PHE A 27 -6.36 4.22 7.26
CA PHE A 27 -6.94 2.88 7.35
C PHE A 27 -6.11 1.86 6.56
N GLU A 28 -4.94 2.26 6.08
CA GLU A 28 -4.02 1.42 5.30
C GLU A 28 -4.56 0.99 3.93
N CYS A 29 -5.55 1.67 3.39
CA CYS A 29 -5.91 1.48 1.98
C CYS A 29 -4.66 1.78 1.16
N THR A 30 -4.25 0.85 0.31
CA THR A 30 -2.93 0.89 -0.32
C THR A 30 -3.05 1.11 -1.83
N PHE A 31 -2.25 2.03 -2.35
CA PHE A 31 -2.25 2.39 -3.76
C PHE A 31 -0.83 2.59 -4.25
N CYS A 32 -0.59 2.35 -5.54
CA CYS A 32 0.71 2.65 -6.13
C CYS A 32 0.85 4.17 -6.34
N ALA A 33 2.07 4.63 -6.57
CA ALA A 33 2.35 6.06 -6.73
C ALA A 33 1.55 6.67 -7.88
N GLU A 34 1.44 5.95 -9.00
CA GLU A 34 0.69 6.42 -10.16
C GLU A 34 -0.79 6.61 -9.84
N CYS A 35 -1.40 5.64 -9.16
CA CYS A 35 -2.81 5.75 -8.77
C CYS A 35 -3.01 6.85 -7.74
N ALA A 36 -2.10 6.98 -6.77
CA ALA A 36 -2.18 8.04 -5.77
C ALA A 36 -2.14 9.41 -6.43
N ASP A 37 -1.30 9.58 -7.45
CA ASP A 37 -1.20 10.82 -8.20
C ASP A 37 -2.50 11.13 -8.94
N HIS A 38 -3.10 10.12 -9.59
CA HIS A 38 -4.38 10.27 -10.27
C HIS A 38 -5.52 10.65 -9.34
N MET A 39 -5.43 10.30 -8.06
CA MET A 39 -6.45 10.59 -7.07
C MET A 39 -6.12 11.82 -6.21
N ASP A 40 -5.14 12.62 -6.64
CA ASP A 40 -4.67 13.79 -5.91
C ASP A 40 -4.30 13.47 -4.47
N GLU A 41 -3.73 12.29 -4.25
CA GLU A 41 -3.28 11.81 -2.94
C GLU A 41 -4.40 11.76 -1.90
N ARG A 42 -5.62 11.46 -2.36
CA ARG A 42 -6.77 11.27 -1.50
C ARG A 42 -7.33 9.86 -1.63
N CYS A 43 -7.58 9.23 -0.49
CA CYS A 43 -8.13 7.87 -0.48
C CYS A 43 -9.59 7.89 -0.96
N PRO A 44 -9.94 7.12 -2.00
CA PRO A 44 -11.33 7.09 -2.48
C PRO A 44 -12.28 6.36 -1.53
N ASN A 45 -11.74 5.58 -0.60
CA ASN A 45 -12.56 4.79 0.34
C ASN A 45 -12.90 5.57 1.60
N CYS A 46 -11.95 6.30 2.17
CA CYS A 46 -12.18 7.00 3.43
C CYS A 46 -12.08 8.52 3.31
N GLY A 47 -11.65 9.05 2.16
CA GLY A 47 -11.50 10.49 1.96
C GLY A 47 -10.28 11.10 2.62
N GLY A 48 -9.46 10.29 3.27
CA GLY A 48 -8.26 10.77 3.95
C GLY A 48 -7.08 10.97 3.02
N GLU A 49 -5.99 11.46 3.59
CA GLU A 49 -4.76 11.74 2.87
C GLU A 49 -3.98 10.45 2.60
N LEU A 50 -3.38 10.37 1.42
CA LEU A 50 -2.47 9.29 1.07
C LEU A 50 -1.03 9.79 1.21
N ILE A 51 -0.22 9.03 1.94
CA ILE A 51 1.20 9.35 2.15
C ILE A 51 2.06 8.14 1.84
N ASP A 52 3.36 8.36 1.68
CA ASP A 52 4.32 7.27 1.45
C ASP A 52 4.22 6.24 2.55
N ARG A 53 4.13 4.96 2.16
CA ARG A 53 4.17 3.86 3.11
C ARG A 53 5.63 3.56 3.45
N PRO A 54 5.98 3.51 4.75
CA PRO A 54 7.33 3.13 5.13
C PRO A 54 7.62 1.70 4.68
N THR A 55 8.83 1.46 4.21
CA THR A 55 9.25 0.13 3.80
C THR A 55 9.63 -0.70 5.02
N ARG A 56 9.51 -2.03 4.89
CA ARG A 56 9.97 -2.94 5.91
C ARG A 56 11.18 -3.68 5.37
N SER A 57 12.28 -3.72 6.13
CA SER A 57 13.51 -4.37 5.68
C SER A 57 13.27 -5.87 5.45
N LYS A 58 14.00 -6.45 4.50
CA LYS A 58 13.90 -7.88 4.21
C LYS A 58 14.20 -8.73 5.43
N LYS A 59 15.14 -8.29 6.26
CA LYS A 59 15.50 -8.99 7.49
C LYS A 59 14.32 -9.11 8.44
N LEU A 60 13.56 -8.02 8.60
CA LEU A 60 12.40 -8.03 9.49
C LEU A 60 11.19 -8.72 8.87
N LEU A 61 11.12 -8.78 7.54
CA LEU A 61 10.03 -9.50 6.87
C LEU A 61 10.07 -11.00 7.13
N GLU A 62 11.23 -11.55 7.49
CA GLU A 62 11.34 -12.95 7.86
C GLU A 62 10.57 -13.24 9.15
N LYS A 63 10.59 -12.30 10.08
CA LYS A 63 9.92 -12.43 11.38
C LYS A 63 8.52 -11.83 11.37
N TYR A 64 8.34 -10.75 10.64
CA TYR A 64 7.07 -10.01 10.54
C TYR A 64 6.66 -9.89 9.07
N PRO A 65 6.15 -10.97 8.47
CA PRO A 65 5.86 -10.98 7.03
C PRO A 65 4.75 -10.01 6.66
N ALA A 66 4.80 -9.55 5.40
CA ALA A 66 3.76 -8.72 4.85
C ALA A 66 2.47 -9.53 4.66
N SER A 67 1.34 -8.83 4.57
CA SER A 67 0.06 -9.46 4.23
C SER A 67 0.14 -10.08 2.84
N THR A 68 -0.49 -11.24 2.69
CA THR A 68 -0.61 -11.92 1.39
C THR A 68 -2.03 -11.79 0.82
N THR A 69 -2.92 -11.13 1.55
CA THR A 69 -4.31 -10.95 1.12
C THR A 69 -4.40 -9.81 0.11
N ARG A 70 -4.71 -10.15 -1.13
CA ARG A 70 -4.85 -9.14 -2.18
C ARG A 70 -6.23 -8.49 -2.08
N LYS A 71 -6.25 -7.16 -2.26
CA LYS A 71 -7.48 -6.37 -2.13
C LYS A 71 -8.06 -5.94 -3.47
N PHE A 72 -7.27 -6.00 -4.53
CA PHE A 72 -7.76 -5.59 -5.85
C PHE A 72 -8.80 -6.56 -6.39
N THR A 73 -9.94 -6.02 -6.84
CA THR A 73 -10.97 -6.79 -7.54
C THR A 73 -11.23 -6.10 -8.88
N PRO A 74 -11.05 -6.83 -10.02
CA PRO A 74 -11.28 -6.25 -11.34
C PRO A 74 -12.73 -5.85 -11.57
#